data_8616c3bf84f860ff91819a136a456ca9
#
_entry.id   8616c3bf84f860ff91819a136a456ca9
#
_cell.length_a   1.000
_cell.length_b   1.000
_cell.length_c   1.000
_cell.angle_alpha   90.00
_cell.angle_beta   90.00
_cell.angle_gamma   90.00
#
_symmetry.space_group_name_H-M   'P 1'
#
loop_
_entity.id
_entity.type
_entity.pdbx_description
1 polymer ?
#
loop_
_entity_poly.entity_id
_entity_poly.type
_entity_poly.pdbx_seq_one_letter_code
_entity_poly.pdbx_strand_id
1 'polypeptide(L)'
;MKQDKQSAYVFLFLFIVGVFLIINRSIGPSSDITQEEIMGHIRYLSHPNREGRYPGSRGSKDAISYMIKKLKSFGVQPGFKGSFTQPFDIKTGIDLGEKNHLFLNCRL
;
A
#
# COMPACT_ATOMS: atom_id res chain seq x y z
N MET A 1 -11.70 7.88 58.44
CA MET A 1 -10.84 8.77 57.59
C MET A 1 -9.87 8.06 56.63
N LYS A 2 -9.73 6.73 56.59
CA LYS A 2 -8.84 6.02 55.68
C LYS A 2 -9.55 5.51 54.40
N GLN A 3 -10.88 5.42 54.42
CA GLN A 3 -11.71 4.84 53.34
C GLN A 3 -11.98 5.82 52.20
N ASP A 4 -11.97 7.14 52.46
CA ASP A 4 -12.25 8.14 51.43
C ASP A 4 -11.12 8.30 50.39
N LYS A 5 -9.89 8.08 50.82
CA LYS A 5 -8.71 8.21 49.91
C LYS A 5 -8.64 7.07 48.88
N GLN A 6 -8.99 5.85 49.27
CA GLN A 6 -9.02 4.72 48.32
C GLN A 6 -10.09 4.90 47.25
N SER A 7 -11.25 5.41 47.64
CA SER A 7 -12.33 5.69 46.69
C SER A 7 -11.90 6.77 45.67
N ALA A 8 -11.22 7.82 46.12
CA ALA A 8 -10.74 8.87 45.25
C ALA A 8 -9.71 8.37 44.23
N TYR A 9 -8.80 7.46 44.59
CA TYR A 9 -7.86 6.86 43.65
C TYR A 9 -8.51 5.97 42.61
N VAL A 10 -9.55 5.22 42.97
CA VAL A 10 -10.33 4.40 42.06
C VAL A 10 -11.04 5.28 41.02
N PHE A 11 -11.68 6.37 41.45
CA PHE A 11 -12.32 7.31 40.52
C PHE A 11 -11.31 7.99 39.58
N LEU A 12 -10.15 8.39 40.09
CA LEU A 12 -9.08 8.98 39.27
C LEU A 12 -8.57 7.99 38.25
N PHE A 13 -8.36 6.72 38.62
CA PHE A 13 -7.93 5.67 37.70
C PHE A 13 -8.95 5.42 36.59
N LEU A 14 -10.24 5.30 36.96
CA LEU A 14 -11.32 5.12 35.98
C LEU A 14 -11.44 6.33 35.03
N PHE A 15 -11.24 7.53 35.55
CA PHE A 15 -11.23 8.74 34.72
C PHE A 15 -10.07 8.74 33.71
N ILE A 16 -8.85 8.37 34.14
CA ILE A 16 -7.67 8.28 33.29
C ILE A 16 -7.88 7.22 32.20
N VAL A 17 -8.41 6.05 32.56
CA VAL A 17 -8.74 4.96 31.62
C VAL A 17 -9.80 5.44 30.62
N GLY A 18 -10.83 6.13 31.08
CA GLY A 18 -11.89 6.69 30.21
C GLY A 18 -11.32 7.68 29.19
N VAL A 19 -10.49 8.62 29.64
CA VAL A 19 -9.81 9.59 28.77
C VAL A 19 -8.88 8.89 27.77
N PHE A 20 -8.13 7.89 28.22
CA PHE A 20 -7.26 7.11 27.34
C PHE A 20 -8.03 6.37 26.26
N LEU A 21 -9.18 5.77 26.58
CA LEU A 21 -10.05 5.10 25.60
C LEU A 21 -10.67 6.09 24.59
N ILE A 22 -11.04 7.29 25.03
CA ILE A 22 -11.58 8.34 24.15
C ILE A 22 -10.51 8.81 23.17
N ILE A 23 -9.29 9.07 23.65
CA ILE A 23 -8.17 9.52 22.79
C ILE A 23 -7.85 8.46 21.74
N ASN A 24 -7.76 7.19 22.12
CA ASN A 24 -7.49 6.11 21.17
C ASN A 24 -8.59 5.93 20.12
N ARG A 25 -9.82 6.29 20.42
CA ARG A 25 -10.94 6.22 19.47
C ARG A 25 -10.94 7.35 18.45
N SER A 26 -10.31 8.48 18.78
CA SER A 26 -10.24 9.67 17.92
C SER A 26 -9.09 9.63 16.90
N ILE A 27 -8.19 8.66 17.01
CA ILE A 27 -7.04 8.46 16.09
C ILE A 27 -7.38 7.37 15.07
N GLY A 28 -8.59 7.39 14.53
CA GLY A 28 -8.93 6.61 13.34
C GLY A 28 -8.29 7.24 12.10
N PRO A 29 -7.89 6.45 11.08
CA PRO A 29 -7.45 7.03 9.82
C PRO A 29 -8.57 7.90 9.28
N SER A 30 -8.24 9.14 8.88
CA SER A 30 -9.21 10.01 8.24
C SER A 30 -9.71 9.31 6.97
N SER A 31 -11.01 9.38 6.71
CA SER A 31 -11.60 8.84 5.49
C SER A 31 -11.25 9.67 4.25
N ASP A 32 -10.61 10.81 4.44
CA ASP A 32 -10.27 11.73 3.37
C ASP A 32 -8.93 11.36 2.75
N ILE A 33 -8.92 11.23 1.43
CA ILE A 33 -7.71 10.98 0.65
C ILE A 33 -6.95 12.29 0.54
N THR A 34 -5.75 12.34 1.10
CA THR A 34 -4.91 13.54 1.10
C THR A 34 -3.97 13.56 -0.12
N GLN A 35 -3.64 14.77 -0.58
CA GLN A 35 -2.65 14.94 -1.64
C GLN A 35 -1.29 14.33 -1.25
N GLU A 36 -0.92 14.42 0.01
CA GLU A 36 0.36 13.92 0.53
C GLU A 36 0.44 12.39 0.47
N GLU A 37 -0.64 11.69 0.80
CA GLU A 37 -0.73 10.23 0.66
C GLU A 37 -0.62 9.80 -0.80
N ILE A 38 -1.34 10.47 -1.71
CA ILE A 38 -1.25 10.20 -3.15
C ILE A 38 0.17 10.40 -3.65
N MET A 39 0.80 11.54 -3.31
CA MET A 39 2.19 11.82 -3.70
C MET A 39 3.18 10.81 -3.11
N GLY A 40 2.94 10.32 -1.89
CA GLY A 40 3.72 9.24 -1.29
C GLY A 40 3.66 7.95 -2.11
N HIS A 41 2.47 7.55 -2.56
CA HIS A 41 2.28 6.39 -3.42
C HIS A 41 2.96 6.56 -4.79
N ILE A 42 2.78 7.74 -5.41
CA ILE A 42 3.41 8.05 -6.70
C ILE A 42 4.94 7.97 -6.58
N ARG A 43 5.54 8.65 -5.61
CA ARG A 43 7.01 8.64 -5.41
C ARG A 43 7.55 7.23 -5.20
N TYR A 44 6.87 6.42 -4.39
CA TYR A 44 7.29 5.05 -4.17
C TYR A 44 7.25 4.21 -5.44
N LEU A 45 6.14 4.26 -6.17
CA LEU A 45 5.92 3.43 -7.35
C LEU A 45 6.72 3.90 -8.57
N SER A 46 6.99 5.21 -8.70
CA SER A 46 7.77 5.78 -9.82
C SER A 46 9.27 5.82 -9.57
N HIS A 47 9.73 5.42 -8.38
CA HIS A 47 11.15 5.48 -8.03
C HIS A 47 12.01 4.64 -9.00
N PRO A 48 13.21 5.12 -9.41
CA PRO A 48 14.11 4.40 -10.34
C PRO A 48 14.39 2.95 -9.93
N ASN A 49 14.50 2.66 -8.63
CA ASN A 49 14.71 1.29 -8.13
C ASN A 49 13.54 0.33 -8.45
N ARG A 50 12.44 0.82 -9.01
CA ARG A 50 11.33 -0.02 -9.48
C ARG A 50 11.49 -0.45 -10.94
N GLU A 51 12.59 -0.06 -11.62
CA GLU A 51 12.97 -0.57 -12.94
C GLU A 51 11.80 -0.50 -13.96
N GLY A 52 11.00 0.58 -13.90
CA GLY A 52 9.78 0.70 -14.70
C GLY A 52 8.70 -0.36 -14.39
N ARG A 53 8.87 -1.16 -13.35
CA ARG A 53 7.99 -2.29 -12.97
C ARG A 53 7.84 -3.34 -14.07
N TYR A 54 8.92 -3.56 -14.82
CA TYR A 54 8.93 -4.58 -15.87
C TYR A 54 8.51 -5.95 -15.30
N PRO A 55 7.63 -6.69 -15.98
CA PRO A 55 7.14 -7.98 -15.51
C PRO A 55 8.27 -8.94 -15.17
N GLY A 56 8.22 -9.55 -13.98
CA GLY A 56 9.25 -10.47 -13.49
C GLY A 56 10.48 -9.81 -12.84
N SER A 57 10.68 -8.49 -13.01
CA SER A 57 11.79 -7.76 -12.40
C SER A 57 11.66 -7.67 -10.87
N ARG A 58 12.77 -7.33 -10.21
CA ARG A 58 12.76 -7.03 -8.77
C ARG A 58 11.84 -5.84 -8.45
N GLY A 59 11.91 -4.79 -9.26
CA GLY A 59 11.09 -3.60 -9.11
C GLY A 59 9.58 -3.90 -9.19
N SER A 60 9.17 -4.82 -10.09
CA SER A 60 7.79 -5.30 -10.16
C SER A 60 7.37 -6.04 -8.89
N LYS A 61 8.21 -6.96 -8.39
CA LYS A 61 7.92 -7.71 -7.13
C LYS A 61 7.79 -6.78 -5.93
N ASP A 62 8.67 -5.79 -5.82
CA ASP A 62 8.63 -4.79 -4.75
C ASP A 62 7.35 -3.94 -4.83
N ALA A 63 6.94 -3.54 -6.04
CA ALA A 63 5.70 -2.77 -6.24
C ALA A 63 4.46 -3.60 -5.84
N ILE A 64 4.41 -4.88 -6.22
CA ILE A 64 3.33 -5.80 -5.82
C ILE A 64 3.28 -5.94 -4.30
N SER A 65 4.43 -6.17 -3.65
CA SER A 65 4.51 -6.29 -2.20
C SER A 65 4.03 -5.03 -1.47
N TYR A 66 4.39 -3.86 -2.01
CA TYR A 66 3.92 -2.58 -1.50
C TYR A 66 2.39 -2.45 -1.60
N MET A 67 1.82 -2.75 -2.76
CA MET A 67 0.36 -2.69 -2.96
C MET A 67 -0.38 -3.65 -2.02
N ILE A 68 0.10 -4.89 -1.89
CA ILE A 68 -0.50 -5.87 -0.97
C ILE A 68 -0.47 -5.37 0.47
N LYS A 69 0.67 -4.78 0.90
CA LYS A 69 0.80 -4.22 2.25
C LYS A 69 -0.22 -3.10 2.50
N LYS A 70 -0.43 -2.24 1.51
CA LYS A 70 -1.41 -1.15 1.60
C LYS A 70 -2.85 -1.66 1.61
N LEU A 71 -3.20 -2.60 0.74
CA LEU A 71 -4.53 -3.21 0.74
C LEU A 71 -4.86 -3.87 2.09
N LYS A 72 -3.89 -4.59 2.67
CA LYS A 72 -4.05 -5.19 4.01
C LYS A 72 -4.24 -4.12 5.09
N SER A 73 -3.52 -2.99 5.02
CA SER A 73 -3.68 -1.91 6.01
C SER A 73 -5.03 -1.21 5.92
N PHE A 74 -5.68 -1.27 4.76
CA PHE A 74 -7.06 -0.76 4.56
C PHE A 74 -8.14 -1.79 4.89
N GLY A 75 -7.78 -2.99 5.36
CA GLY A 75 -8.74 -4.04 5.70
C GLY A 75 -9.35 -4.75 4.51
N VAL A 76 -8.82 -4.52 3.29
CA VAL A 76 -9.28 -5.20 2.08
C VAL A 76 -8.97 -6.70 2.19
N GLN A 77 -9.95 -7.53 1.85
CA GLN A 77 -9.79 -8.99 1.86
C GLN A 77 -9.28 -9.50 0.50
N PRO A 78 -8.47 -10.55 0.48
CA PRO A 78 -7.99 -11.16 -0.76
C PRO A 78 -9.14 -11.77 -1.57
N GLY A 79 -9.20 -11.47 -2.88
CA GLY A 79 -10.29 -11.90 -3.76
C GLY A 79 -10.03 -13.23 -4.49
N PHE A 80 -8.78 -13.49 -4.91
CA PHE A 80 -8.46 -14.65 -5.73
C PHE A 80 -7.98 -15.83 -4.89
N LYS A 81 -8.85 -16.81 -4.66
CA LYS A 81 -8.53 -18.04 -3.88
C LYS A 81 -7.75 -17.77 -2.59
N GLY A 82 -8.10 -16.70 -1.88
CA GLY A 82 -7.40 -16.28 -0.66
C GLY A 82 -6.08 -15.53 -0.91
N SER A 83 -5.76 -15.17 -2.15
CA SER A 83 -4.58 -14.40 -2.54
C SER A 83 -4.96 -13.00 -3.03
N PHE A 84 -4.05 -12.02 -2.82
CA PHE A 84 -4.13 -10.69 -3.43
C PHE A 84 -3.60 -10.66 -4.87
N THR A 85 -2.98 -11.74 -5.34
CA THR A 85 -2.38 -11.84 -6.67
C THR A 85 -2.97 -12.99 -7.45
N GLN A 86 -3.20 -12.75 -8.73
CA GLN A 86 -3.54 -13.76 -9.69
C GLN A 86 -2.35 -13.96 -10.65
N PRO A 87 -1.72 -15.13 -10.67
CA PRO A 87 -0.65 -15.42 -11.63
C PRO A 87 -1.22 -15.57 -13.03
N PHE A 88 -0.50 -15.09 -14.02
CA PHE A 88 -0.79 -15.28 -15.43
C PHE A 88 0.52 -15.26 -16.25
N ASP A 89 0.49 -15.91 -17.39
CA ASP A 89 1.63 -15.98 -18.28
C ASP A 89 1.64 -14.79 -19.24
N ILE A 90 2.81 -14.18 -19.43
CA ILE A 90 3.03 -13.08 -20.37
C ILE A 90 4.08 -13.51 -21.38
N LYS A 91 3.79 -13.29 -22.65
CA LYS A 91 4.83 -13.37 -23.69
C LYS A 91 5.68 -12.10 -23.62
N THR A 92 6.95 -12.22 -23.23
CA THR A 92 7.87 -11.10 -22.99
C THR A 92 8.82 -10.84 -24.17
N GLY A 93 8.75 -11.63 -25.23
CA GLY A 93 9.57 -11.48 -26.42
C GLY A 93 8.72 -11.39 -27.67
N ILE A 94 9.13 -10.55 -28.59
CA ILE A 94 8.68 -10.55 -29.99
C ILE A 94 9.92 -10.89 -30.79
N ASP A 95 9.99 -12.10 -31.35
CA ASP A 95 11.01 -12.44 -32.32
C ASP A 95 10.64 -11.81 -33.67
N LEU A 96 11.58 -11.08 -34.25
CA LEU A 96 11.44 -10.59 -35.61
C LEU A 96 11.41 -11.78 -36.55
N GLY A 97 10.28 -11.97 -37.28
CA GLY A 97 10.19 -12.99 -38.30
C GLY A 97 11.20 -12.75 -39.44
N GLU A 98 11.57 -13.81 -40.16
CA GLU A 98 12.56 -13.74 -41.22
C GLU A 98 12.19 -12.78 -42.37
N LYS A 99 10.94 -12.33 -42.46
CA LYS A 99 10.42 -11.47 -43.54
C LYS A 99 10.14 -10.03 -43.13
N ASN A 100 10.72 -9.57 -42.02
CA ASN A 100 10.58 -8.18 -41.60
C ASN A 100 11.57 -7.28 -42.33
N HIS A 101 11.08 -6.33 -43.12
CA HIS A 101 11.88 -5.35 -43.86
C HIS A 101 11.45 -3.94 -43.46
N LEU A 102 12.43 -3.09 -43.08
CA LEU A 102 12.23 -1.66 -42.88
C LEU A 102 12.81 -0.90 -44.09
N PHE A 103 11.96 -0.22 -44.83
CA PHE A 103 12.40 0.66 -45.92
C PHE A 103 12.42 2.11 -45.45
N LEU A 104 13.62 2.71 -45.41
CA LEU A 104 13.78 4.15 -45.14
C LEU A 104 13.91 4.86 -46.50
N ASN A 105 12.90 5.63 -46.87
CA ASN A 105 12.96 6.45 -48.10
C ASN A 105 13.36 7.87 -47.72
N CYS A 106 14.65 8.18 -47.75
CA CYS A 106 15.18 9.52 -47.54
C CYS A 106 15.15 10.25 -48.91
N ARG A 107 14.23 11.20 -49.10
CA ARG A 107 14.33 12.22 -50.16
C ARG A 107 15.30 13.26 -49.69
N LEU A 108 16.46 13.35 -50.36
CA LEU A 108 17.38 14.49 -50.29
C LEU A 108 16.79 15.68 -51.05
#